data_4a3cc3697c6034c2cf74b2f5c355b77e
#
_entry.id   4a3cc3697c6034c2cf74b2f5c355b77e
#
_cell.length_a   1.000
_cell.length_b   1.000
_cell.length_c   1.000
_cell.angle_alpha   90.00
_cell.angle_beta   90.00
_cell.angle_gamma   90.00
#
_symmetry.space_group_name_H-M   'P 1'
#
loop_
_entity.id
_entity.type
_entity.pdbx_description
1 polymer ?
#
loop_
_entity_poly.entity_id
_entity_poly.type
_entity_poly.pdbx_seq_one_letter_code
_entity_poly.pdbx_strand_id
1 'polypeptide(L)'
;MSSPASSGIRLRPAEQVLVSRARDFLAAGPSDVVDLIAHVCQLPTPPRFVADHMAMALLAPWDEFARGADGRWQLVPDIEPFTDAATRIVGARPASDASLNTATIITSDSTPVQIMTGVTPFARTRRADRLADLSYVVVDVETTGGRAYAGDRITEIAAIVVKGGEITREYETLVNPQRPIPPVITALTNITWSMVRNAPTFRDIADDVASVLRGHVFVAHNAAFDWRFVSSEITRATGGRLEGRRLCTVKLARRLLPQLSRRSLDHLARYYGVEIGQRHRAGGDARATARVLVRLLREVGDRGCDTWQELETLLEFAPRGRRRRRRPALPRPVDRDTTA
;
A
#
# COMPACT_ATOMS: atom_id res chain seq x y z
N MET A 1 -15.45 -3.31 -18.04
CA MET A 1 -15.68 -3.88 -16.69
C MET A 1 -14.42 -3.66 -15.86
N SER A 2 -14.35 -2.56 -15.14
CA SER A 2 -13.18 -2.24 -14.28
C SER A 2 -13.22 -3.16 -13.06
N SER A 3 -12.18 -3.98 -12.89
CA SER A 3 -11.97 -4.79 -11.68
C SER A 3 -12.05 -3.93 -10.42
N PRO A 4 -12.72 -4.39 -9.36
CA PRO A 4 -12.78 -3.65 -8.11
C PRO A 4 -11.36 -3.45 -7.58
N ALA A 5 -10.99 -2.21 -7.29
CA ALA A 5 -9.71 -1.88 -6.68
C ALA A 5 -9.58 -2.68 -5.37
N SER A 6 -8.69 -3.65 -5.35
CA SER A 6 -8.37 -4.46 -4.16
C SER A 6 -7.92 -3.53 -3.03
N SER A 7 -8.60 -3.61 -1.88
CA SER A 7 -8.27 -2.81 -0.69
C SER A 7 -6.98 -3.25 0.01
N GLY A 8 -6.38 -4.37 -0.42
CA GLY A 8 -5.20 -4.97 0.18
C GLY A 8 -3.88 -4.63 -0.51
N ILE A 9 -2.81 -5.28 -0.03
CA ILE A 9 -1.46 -5.14 -0.58
C ILE A 9 -1.40 -5.68 -2.01
N ARG A 10 -0.67 -4.99 -2.85
CA ARG A 10 -0.35 -5.39 -4.22
C ARG A 10 1.14 -5.33 -4.44
N LEU A 11 1.66 -6.31 -5.17
CA LEU A 11 2.97 -6.24 -5.76
C LEU A 11 2.82 -5.64 -7.16
N ARG A 12 3.41 -4.49 -7.38
CA ARG A 12 3.49 -3.90 -8.72
C ARG A 12 4.75 -4.43 -9.38
N PRO A 13 4.64 -5.13 -10.52
CA PRO A 13 5.80 -5.60 -11.29
C PRO A 13 6.78 -4.48 -11.63
N ALA A 14 8.05 -4.81 -11.82
CA ALA A 14 9.09 -3.83 -12.16
C ALA A 14 8.73 -3.02 -13.41
N GLU A 15 8.21 -3.66 -14.44
CA GLU A 15 7.76 -3.00 -15.67
C GLU A 15 6.71 -1.93 -15.41
N GLN A 16 5.68 -2.23 -14.61
CA GLN A 16 4.65 -1.26 -14.24
C GLN A 16 5.18 -0.11 -13.38
N VAL A 17 6.20 -0.34 -12.56
CA VAL A 17 6.88 0.71 -11.79
C VAL A 17 7.62 1.66 -12.73
N LEU A 18 8.33 1.12 -13.72
CA LEU A 18 9.08 1.92 -14.69
C LEU A 18 8.13 2.71 -15.60
N VAL A 19 7.04 2.09 -16.06
CA VAL A 19 5.99 2.74 -16.85
C VAL A 19 5.32 3.88 -16.05
N SER A 20 5.02 3.67 -14.77
CA SER A 20 4.49 4.75 -13.91
C SER A 20 5.46 5.92 -13.79
N ARG A 21 6.76 5.65 -13.60
CA ARG A 21 7.78 6.72 -13.56
C ARG A 21 7.89 7.47 -14.89
N ALA A 22 7.75 6.76 -16.01
CA ALA A 22 7.76 7.38 -17.34
C ALA A 22 6.56 8.30 -17.52
N ARG A 23 5.37 7.86 -17.08
CA ARG A 23 4.14 8.69 -17.09
C ARG A 23 4.32 9.95 -16.24
N ASP A 24 4.77 9.80 -14.99
CA ASP A 24 4.98 10.92 -14.08
C ASP A 24 6.01 11.93 -14.64
N PHE A 25 7.06 11.43 -15.27
CA PHE A 25 8.09 12.28 -15.89
C PHE A 25 7.57 13.02 -17.13
N LEU A 26 6.85 12.31 -18.02
CA LEU A 26 6.30 12.88 -19.24
C LEU A 26 5.04 13.74 -19.01
N ALA A 27 4.46 13.73 -17.82
CA ALA A 27 3.38 14.65 -17.45
C ALA A 27 3.85 16.11 -17.47
N ALA A 28 5.15 16.38 -17.32
CA ALA A 28 5.75 17.70 -17.46
C ALA A 28 5.93 18.15 -18.91
N GLY A 29 5.76 17.25 -19.90
CA GLY A 29 5.89 17.50 -21.33
C GLY A 29 6.79 16.51 -22.06
N PRO A 30 6.91 16.65 -23.39
CA PRO A 30 7.76 15.79 -24.23
C PRO A 30 9.23 15.85 -23.84
N SER A 31 9.89 14.69 -23.77
CA SER A 31 11.29 14.58 -23.34
C SER A 31 12.17 13.79 -24.31
N ASP A 32 13.48 14.12 -24.31
CA ASP A 32 14.47 13.33 -25.00
C ASP A 32 14.59 11.94 -24.39
N VAL A 33 14.87 10.95 -25.22
CA VAL A 33 14.92 9.54 -24.81
C VAL A 33 16.02 9.26 -23.78
N VAL A 34 17.14 9.98 -23.82
CA VAL A 34 18.25 9.79 -22.88
C VAL A 34 17.86 10.27 -21.50
N ASP A 35 17.24 11.46 -21.39
CA ASP A 35 16.77 12.03 -20.14
C ASP A 35 15.64 11.19 -19.53
N LEU A 36 14.70 10.76 -20.37
CA LEU A 36 13.61 9.89 -19.96
C LEU A 36 14.12 8.58 -19.35
N ILE A 37 15.00 7.87 -20.03
CA ILE A 37 15.52 6.58 -19.58
C ILE A 37 16.46 6.73 -18.38
N ALA A 38 17.28 7.77 -18.35
CA ALA A 38 18.10 8.09 -17.17
C ALA A 38 17.23 8.27 -15.92
N HIS A 39 16.14 9.03 -16.04
CA HIS A 39 15.20 9.27 -14.94
C HIS A 39 14.43 8.01 -14.55
N VAL A 40 13.81 7.34 -15.52
CA VAL A 40 12.95 6.18 -15.30
C VAL A 40 13.70 5.01 -14.67
N CYS A 41 14.89 4.71 -15.19
CA CYS A 41 15.71 3.59 -14.76
C CYS A 41 16.70 3.97 -13.65
N GLN A 42 16.79 5.26 -13.26
CA GLN A 42 17.74 5.79 -12.27
C GLN A 42 19.20 5.44 -12.66
N LEU A 43 19.52 5.61 -13.92
CA LEU A 43 20.85 5.34 -14.48
C LEU A 43 21.62 6.65 -14.68
N PRO A 44 22.96 6.64 -14.61
CA PRO A 44 23.75 7.71 -15.21
C PRO A 44 23.43 7.77 -16.70
N THR A 45 23.61 8.96 -17.33
CA THR A 45 23.24 9.23 -18.73
C THR A 45 23.62 8.07 -19.65
N PRO A 46 22.65 7.28 -20.16
CA PRO A 46 22.94 6.14 -21.01
C PRO A 46 23.32 6.62 -22.43
N PRO A 47 24.12 5.87 -23.20
CA PRO A 47 24.31 6.13 -24.61
C PRO A 47 22.96 6.12 -25.35
N ARG A 48 22.78 7.04 -26.32
CA ARG A 48 21.49 7.24 -27.00
C ARG A 48 20.91 5.96 -27.59
N PHE A 49 21.75 5.12 -28.26
CA PHE A 49 21.27 3.86 -28.84
C PHE A 49 20.75 2.87 -27.78
N VAL A 50 21.33 2.87 -26.57
CA VAL A 50 20.86 2.06 -25.42
C VAL A 50 19.52 2.61 -24.92
N ALA A 51 19.43 3.93 -24.75
CA ALA A 51 18.21 4.59 -24.32
C ALA A 51 17.04 4.35 -25.30
N ASP A 52 17.30 4.43 -26.62
CA ASP A 52 16.29 4.14 -27.65
C ASP A 52 15.77 2.70 -27.55
N HIS A 53 16.65 1.70 -27.39
CA HIS A 53 16.23 0.30 -27.25
C HIS A 53 15.44 0.07 -25.96
N MET A 54 15.87 0.65 -24.84
CA MET A 54 15.19 0.53 -23.56
C MET A 54 13.81 1.20 -23.61
N ALA A 55 13.71 2.39 -24.20
CA ALA A 55 12.43 3.09 -24.33
C ALA A 55 11.45 2.33 -25.21
N MET A 56 11.90 1.80 -26.35
CA MET A 56 11.07 0.96 -27.22
C MET A 56 10.58 -0.29 -26.50
N ALA A 57 11.44 -1.00 -25.78
CA ALA A 57 11.06 -2.21 -25.07
C ALA A 57 10.09 -1.91 -23.91
N LEU A 58 10.27 -0.79 -23.21
CA LEU A 58 9.51 -0.44 -22.02
C LEU A 58 8.19 0.26 -22.33
N LEU A 59 8.16 1.18 -23.29
CA LEU A 59 7.04 2.10 -23.49
C LEU A 59 6.21 1.80 -24.74
N ALA A 60 6.79 1.24 -25.81
CA ALA A 60 6.05 0.94 -27.03
C ALA A 60 4.88 -0.06 -26.88
N PRO A 61 4.88 -0.99 -25.88
CA PRO A 61 3.71 -1.83 -25.64
C PRO A 61 2.50 -1.11 -25.04
N TRP A 62 2.61 0.17 -24.68
CA TRP A 62 1.59 0.95 -24.00
C TRP A 62 1.09 2.09 -24.87
N ASP A 63 -0.20 2.10 -25.20
CA ASP A 63 -0.83 3.07 -26.12
C ASP A 63 -0.79 4.53 -25.59
N GLU A 64 -0.53 4.72 -24.31
CA GLU A 64 -0.43 6.04 -23.67
C GLU A 64 0.89 6.78 -23.98
N PHE A 65 1.87 6.12 -24.59
CA PHE A 65 3.14 6.72 -24.95
C PHE A 65 3.32 6.76 -26.46
N ALA A 66 3.75 7.89 -26.98
CA ALA A 66 4.08 8.04 -28.39
C ALA A 66 5.40 8.76 -28.57
N ARG A 67 6.06 8.48 -29.70
CA ARG A 67 7.23 9.23 -30.15
C ARG A 67 6.77 10.29 -31.14
N GLY A 68 6.98 11.56 -30.81
CA GLY A 68 6.66 12.69 -31.69
C GLY A 68 7.53 12.71 -32.96
N ALA A 69 7.16 13.53 -33.92
CA ALA A 69 7.92 13.73 -35.18
C ALA A 69 9.31 14.34 -34.92
N ASP A 70 9.51 15.02 -33.81
CA ASP A 70 10.78 15.55 -33.34
C ASP A 70 11.66 14.51 -32.63
N GLY A 71 11.20 13.25 -32.55
CA GLY A 71 11.90 12.13 -31.93
C GLY A 71 11.80 12.07 -30.40
N ARG A 72 11.07 13.00 -29.76
CA ARG A 72 10.83 13.01 -28.32
C ARG A 72 9.68 12.09 -27.94
N TRP A 73 9.76 11.50 -26.73
CA TRP A 73 8.67 10.74 -26.14
C TRP A 73 7.70 11.67 -25.42
N GLN A 74 6.40 11.37 -25.52
CA GLN A 74 5.32 12.13 -24.91
C GLN A 74 4.18 11.21 -24.51
N LEU A 75 3.32 11.70 -23.60
CA LEU A 75 2.03 11.08 -23.35
C LEU A 75 1.08 11.42 -24.49
N VAL A 76 0.32 10.42 -24.93
CA VAL A 76 -0.82 10.63 -25.81
C VAL A 76 -1.95 11.17 -24.94
N PRO A 77 -2.56 12.33 -25.25
CA PRO A 77 -3.73 12.79 -24.52
C PRO A 77 -4.82 11.73 -24.60
N ASP A 78 -5.51 11.46 -23.47
CA ASP A 78 -6.71 10.62 -23.45
C ASP A 78 -7.69 11.16 -24.47
N ILE A 79 -7.82 10.48 -25.60
CA ILE A 79 -8.89 10.76 -26.56
C ILE A 79 -10.14 10.20 -25.89
N GLU A 80 -10.99 11.08 -25.37
CA GLU A 80 -12.34 10.72 -24.95
C GLU A 80 -12.98 9.86 -26.08
N PRO A 81 -13.63 8.74 -25.76
CA PRO A 81 -14.29 7.94 -26.78
C PRO A 81 -15.28 8.84 -27.48
N PHE A 82 -15.07 9.03 -28.77
CA PHE A 82 -15.89 9.82 -29.67
C PHE A 82 -17.33 9.33 -29.58
N THR A 83 -18.17 10.03 -28.85
CA THR A 83 -19.62 9.85 -28.90
C THR A 83 -20.06 10.37 -30.25
N ASP A 84 -20.53 9.43 -31.07
CA ASP A 84 -21.08 9.62 -32.40
C ASP A 84 -22.15 10.71 -32.38
N ALA A 85 -21.79 11.92 -32.77
CA ALA A 85 -22.67 13.05 -32.97
C ALA A 85 -22.72 13.38 -34.45
N ALA A 86 -23.68 12.72 -35.10
CA ALA A 86 -24.41 13.23 -36.27
C ALA A 86 -23.63 14.06 -37.29
N THR A 87 -23.10 13.41 -38.29
CA THR A 87 -22.79 14.08 -39.58
C THR A 87 -24.07 14.17 -40.43
N ARG A 88 -24.75 15.34 -40.38
CA ARG A 88 -25.65 15.72 -41.44
C ARG A 88 -24.84 16.11 -42.68
N ILE A 89 -24.89 15.28 -43.71
CA ILE A 89 -24.54 15.71 -45.07
C ILE A 89 -25.83 15.69 -45.92
N VAL A 90 -26.18 16.87 -46.40
CA VAL A 90 -27.23 17.12 -47.39
C VAL A 90 -26.67 16.77 -48.74
N GLY A 91 -27.41 16.00 -49.56
CA GLY A 91 -27.27 16.11 -51.00
C GLY A 91 -27.33 14.80 -51.81
N ALA A 92 -28.47 14.71 -52.56
CA ALA A 92 -28.68 14.05 -53.88
C ALA A 92 -29.03 12.55 -53.88
N ARG A 93 -30.29 12.31 -54.25
CA ARG A 93 -30.90 11.13 -54.88
C ARG A 93 -30.35 10.97 -56.35
N PRO A 94 -30.54 9.81 -57.10
CA PRO A 94 -31.81 9.07 -57.14
C PRO A 94 -31.71 7.52 -57.31
N ALA A 95 -32.87 6.90 -56.98
CA ALA A 95 -33.64 5.82 -57.65
C ALA A 95 -32.97 4.44 -57.95
N SER A 96 -33.50 3.37 -57.45
CA SER A 96 -34.47 2.44 -58.02
C SER A 96 -34.46 1.05 -57.33
N ASP A 97 -35.69 0.64 -57.01
CA ASP A 97 -36.30 -0.67 -57.13
C ASP A 97 -35.85 -1.91 -56.37
N ALA A 98 -36.90 -2.45 -55.80
CA ALA A 98 -37.40 -3.86 -55.73
C ALA A 98 -37.25 -4.63 -54.41
N SER A 99 -38.36 -4.70 -53.76
CA SER A 99 -39.23 -5.87 -53.43
C SER A 99 -38.88 -6.76 -52.21
N LEU A 100 -39.88 -6.71 -51.31
CA LEU A 100 -40.60 -7.80 -50.62
C LEU A 100 -39.81 -8.79 -49.71
N ASN A 101 -40.11 -8.80 -48.42
CA ASN A 101 -41.12 -9.65 -47.85
C ASN A 101 -41.40 -9.39 -46.36
N THR A 102 -42.69 -9.45 -46.09
CA THR A 102 -43.46 -9.28 -44.87
C THR A 102 -43.23 -10.45 -43.88
N ALA A 103 -43.10 -10.11 -42.59
CA ALA A 103 -43.75 -10.93 -41.56
C ALA A 103 -44.04 -10.05 -40.32
N THR A 104 -45.31 -9.78 -40.17
CA THR A 104 -45.97 -9.18 -39.02
C THR A 104 -46.11 -10.15 -37.90
N ILE A 105 -45.69 -9.81 -36.68
CA ILE A 105 -46.30 -10.38 -35.48
C ILE A 105 -46.63 -9.21 -34.54
N ILE A 106 -47.93 -9.01 -34.35
CA ILE A 106 -48.53 -8.11 -33.38
C ILE A 106 -48.66 -8.86 -32.06
N THR A 107 -48.21 -8.32 -30.95
CA THR A 107 -48.91 -8.48 -29.66
C THR A 107 -48.81 -7.18 -28.86
N SER A 108 -50.01 -6.73 -28.58
CA SER A 108 -50.37 -5.63 -27.70
C SER A 108 -49.99 -5.92 -26.25
N ASP A 109 -49.36 -5.00 -25.54
CA ASP A 109 -49.97 -4.49 -24.31
C ASP A 109 -49.28 -3.16 -23.88
N SER A 110 -50.13 -2.17 -23.69
CA SER A 110 -49.78 -0.82 -23.34
C SER A 110 -49.81 -0.66 -21.83
N THR A 111 -48.71 -0.27 -21.22
CA THR A 111 -48.78 0.48 -19.96
C THR A 111 -47.63 1.50 -19.92
N PRO A 112 -47.91 2.79 -19.69
CA PRO A 112 -46.89 3.82 -19.64
C PRO A 112 -46.14 3.75 -18.32
N VAL A 113 -44.84 3.49 -18.40
CA VAL A 113 -43.94 3.62 -17.25
C VAL A 113 -43.61 5.13 -17.09
N GLN A 114 -44.13 5.72 -16.04
CA GLN A 114 -43.71 7.04 -15.59
C GLN A 114 -42.22 7.03 -15.26
N ILE A 115 -41.49 7.87 -15.99
CA ILE A 115 -40.10 8.20 -15.66
C ILE A 115 -40.12 9.13 -14.46
N MET A 116 -39.84 8.61 -13.29
CA MET A 116 -39.53 9.40 -12.11
C MET A 116 -38.08 9.91 -12.24
N THR A 117 -37.96 11.15 -12.69
CA THR A 117 -36.72 11.93 -12.62
C THR A 117 -36.45 12.32 -11.17
N GLY A 118 -35.25 12.02 -10.68
CA GLY A 118 -34.69 12.67 -9.51
C GLY A 118 -34.61 11.84 -8.25
N VAL A 119 -33.69 10.89 -8.22
CA VAL A 119 -33.00 10.48 -6.97
C VAL A 119 -31.54 10.34 -7.31
N THR A 120 -30.74 11.29 -6.83
CA THR A 120 -29.28 11.17 -6.74
C THR A 120 -28.96 9.84 -6.07
N PRO A 121 -28.20 8.93 -6.70
CA PRO A 121 -27.83 7.71 -6.01
C PRO A 121 -26.89 8.09 -4.85
N PHE A 122 -27.35 7.92 -3.64
CA PHE A 122 -26.47 7.79 -2.47
C PHE A 122 -25.35 6.85 -2.87
N ALA A 123 -24.10 7.33 -2.79
CA ALA A 123 -22.93 6.53 -3.01
C ALA A 123 -23.05 5.28 -2.15
N ARG A 124 -23.32 4.12 -2.77
CA ARG A 124 -23.29 2.82 -2.08
C ARG A 124 -21.89 2.68 -1.52
N THR A 125 -21.74 2.83 -0.21
CA THR A 125 -20.52 2.50 0.51
C THR A 125 -20.11 1.11 0.06
N ARG A 126 -18.98 1.00 -0.64
CA ARG A 126 -18.56 -0.27 -1.21
C ARG A 126 -18.37 -1.24 -0.05
N ARG A 127 -19.07 -2.36 -0.08
CA ARG A 127 -18.99 -3.42 0.93
C ARG A 127 -17.54 -3.82 1.26
N ALA A 128 -16.63 -3.62 0.29
CA ALA A 128 -15.19 -3.84 0.41
C ALA A 128 -14.46 -2.88 1.37
N ASP A 129 -15.09 -1.82 1.85
CA ASP A 129 -14.47 -0.83 2.73
C ASP A 129 -14.89 -0.99 4.20
N ARG A 130 -15.78 -1.93 4.53
CA ARG A 130 -16.13 -2.22 5.93
C ARG A 130 -15.00 -2.96 6.63
N LEU A 131 -14.62 -2.51 7.83
CA LEU A 131 -13.52 -3.11 8.60
C LEU A 131 -13.73 -4.61 8.87
N ALA A 132 -14.98 -5.03 9.08
CA ALA A 132 -15.34 -6.43 9.31
C ALA A 132 -15.15 -7.33 8.07
N ASP A 133 -15.26 -6.76 6.86
CA ASP A 133 -15.11 -7.50 5.59
C ASP A 133 -13.64 -7.53 5.12
N LEU A 134 -12.76 -6.70 5.73
CA LEU A 134 -11.35 -6.66 5.39
C LEU A 134 -10.61 -7.87 5.98
N SER A 135 -9.59 -8.30 5.28
CA SER A 135 -8.60 -9.24 5.77
C SER A 135 -7.30 -8.50 6.07
N TYR A 136 -6.65 -8.85 7.14
CA TYR A 136 -5.44 -8.22 7.64
C TYR A 136 -4.29 -9.22 7.62
N VAL A 137 -3.09 -8.79 7.28
CA VAL A 137 -1.88 -9.56 7.46
C VAL A 137 -0.99 -8.85 8.46
N VAL A 138 -0.77 -9.48 9.60
CA VAL A 138 0.09 -8.97 10.67
C VAL A 138 1.49 -9.46 10.41
N VAL A 139 2.41 -8.54 10.20
CA VAL A 139 3.81 -8.83 9.89
C VAL A 139 4.70 -8.37 11.02
N ASP A 140 5.69 -9.18 11.31
CA ASP A 140 6.80 -8.85 12.19
C ASP A 140 8.09 -9.35 11.55
N VAL A 141 9.18 -8.58 11.67
CA VAL A 141 10.47 -8.95 11.11
C VAL A 141 11.59 -8.74 12.12
N GLU A 142 12.49 -9.73 12.19
CA GLU A 142 13.80 -9.57 12.82
C GLU A 142 14.84 -9.24 11.76
N THR A 143 15.81 -8.41 12.10
CA THR A 143 16.71 -7.81 11.12
C THR A 143 18.15 -7.73 11.64
N THR A 144 19.13 -7.51 10.75
CA THR A 144 20.54 -7.28 11.13
C THR A 144 20.79 -5.89 11.71
N GLY A 145 19.78 -5.01 11.76
CA GLY A 145 19.87 -3.63 12.26
C GLY A 145 18.66 -2.81 11.88
N GLY A 146 18.69 -1.49 12.09
CA GLY A 146 17.50 -0.60 11.93
C GLY A 146 17.37 0.10 10.57
N ARG A 147 18.31 -0.08 9.64
CA ARG A 147 18.47 0.77 8.45
C ARG A 147 18.36 -0.04 7.15
N ALA A 148 17.13 -0.37 6.74
CA ALA A 148 16.85 -1.14 5.52
C ALA A 148 17.54 -0.57 4.25
N TYR A 149 17.51 0.78 4.09
CA TYR A 149 18.13 1.44 2.93
C TYR A 149 19.66 1.57 3.03
N ALA A 150 20.24 1.37 4.21
CA ALA A 150 21.68 1.35 4.42
C ALA A 150 22.24 -0.08 4.44
N GLY A 151 21.47 -1.06 3.97
CA GLY A 151 21.92 -2.42 3.75
C GLY A 151 21.63 -3.40 4.88
N ASP A 152 20.92 -3.02 5.95
CA ASP A 152 20.42 -4.00 6.90
C ASP A 152 19.38 -4.92 6.24
N ARG A 153 19.33 -6.18 6.64
CA ARG A 153 18.58 -7.25 6.00
C ARG A 153 17.67 -7.96 7.02
N ILE A 154 16.63 -8.59 6.52
CA ILE A 154 15.76 -9.47 7.30
C ILE A 154 16.49 -10.77 7.64
N THR A 155 16.37 -11.22 8.90
CA THR A 155 16.87 -12.50 9.43
C THR A 155 15.75 -13.49 9.76
N GLU A 156 14.54 -12.98 10.03
CA GLU A 156 13.32 -13.75 10.24
C GLU A 156 12.12 -12.92 9.81
N ILE A 157 11.10 -13.56 9.24
CA ILE A 157 9.82 -12.91 8.91
C ILE A 157 8.68 -13.79 9.34
N ALA A 158 7.66 -13.18 9.93
CA ALA A 158 6.38 -13.81 10.18
C ALA A 158 5.24 -12.97 9.60
N ALA A 159 4.23 -13.64 9.05
CA ALA A 159 3.03 -13.04 8.49
C ALA A 159 1.80 -13.85 8.90
N ILE A 160 0.94 -13.24 9.71
CA ILE A 160 -0.24 -13.86 10.31
C ILE A 160 -1.49 -13.23 9.70
N VAL A 161 -2.28 -14.03 8.98
CA VAL A 161 -3.52 -13.55 8.36
C VAL A 161 -4.67 -13.62 9.35
N VAL A 162 -5.34 -12.49 9.52
CA VAL A 162 -6.54 -12.34 10.36
C VAL A 162 -7.73 -11.99 9.47
N LYS A 163 -8.80 -12.77 9.56
CA LYS A 163 -10.06 -12.53 8.84
C LYS A 163 -11.24 -12.85 9.76
N GLY A 164 -12.25 -11.98 9.79
CA GLY A 164 -13.41 -12.17 10.67
C GLY A 164 -13.07 -12.20 12.16
N GLY A 165 -11.92 -11.64 12.57
CA GLY A 165 -11.45 -11.65 13.97
C GLY A 165 -10.68 -12.90 14.39
N GLU A 166 -10.39 -13.80 13.45
CA GLU A 166 -9.67 -15.06 13.71
C GLU A 166 -8.40 -15.17 12.87
N ILE A 167 -7.39 -15.88 13.38
CA ILE A 167 -6.18 -16.22 12.65
C ILE A 167 -6.52 -17.36 11.68
N THR A 168 -6.33 -17.13 10.39
CA THR A 168 -6.72 -18.09 9.32
C THR A 168 -5.52 -18.69 8.59
N ARG A 169 -4.37 -18.02 8.62
CA ARG A 169 -3.12 -18.51 7.99
C ARG A 169 -1.93 -17.93 8.72
N GLU A 170 -0.88 -18.74 8.84
CA GLU A 170 0.41 -18.32 9.38
C GLU A 170 1.52 -18.68 8.39
N TYR A 171 2.48 -17.79 8.27
CA TYR A 171 3.72 -17.99 7.53
C TYR A 171 4.87 -17.49 8.39
N GLU A 172 5.88 -18.28 8.58
CA GLU A 172 7.05 -17.93 9.39
C GLU A 172 8.29 -18.63 8.81
N THR A 173 9.38 -17.90 8.67
CA THR A 173 10.65 -18.48 8.22
C THR A 173 11.84 -17.65 8.65
N LEU A 174 12.95 -18.34 8.95
CA LEU A 174 14.27 -17.74 9.02
C LEU A 174 14.74 -17.35 7.62
N VAL A 175 15.53 -16.30 7.52
CA VAL A 175 16.05 -15.77 6.25
C VAL A 175 17.55 -15.61 6.35
N ASN A 176 18.28 -16.11 5.36
CA ASN A 176 19.69 -15.80 5.22
C ASN A 176 19.88 -14.34 4.80
N PRO A 177 20.41 -13.48 5.69
CA PRO A 177 20.56 -12.05 5.37
C PRO A 177 21.72 -11.77 4.41
N GLN A 178 22.49 -12.80 4.04
CA GLN A 178 23.70 -12.70 3.21
C GLN A 178 24.73 -11.70 3.76
N ARG A 179 24.74 -11.51 5.07
CA ARG A 179 25.67 -10.64 5.80
C ARG A 179 25.74 -11.06 7.27
N PRO A 180 26.83 -10.73 7.98
CA PRO A 180 26.95 -11.01 9.40
C PRO A 180 25.83 -10.36 10.23
N ILE A 181 25.40 -11.04 11.29
CA ILE A 181 24.48 -10.50 12.29
C ILE A 181 25.32 -9.85 13.40
N PRO A 182 25.14 -8.56 13.71
CA PRO A 182 25.87 -7.92 14.80
C PRO A 182 25.58 -8.62 16.15
N PRO A 183 26.59 -8.76 17.04
CA PRO A 183 26.41 -9.45 18.33
C PRO A 183 25.27 -8.88 19.18
N VAL A 184 25.05 -7.57 19.16
CA VAL A 184 23.96 -6.91 19.87
C VAL A 184 22.58 -7.34 19.35
N ILE A 185 22.46 -7.60 18.07
CA ILE A 185 21.20 -8.10 17.45
C ILE A 185 21.01 -9.58 17.83
N THR A 186 22.05 -10.40 17.74
CA THR A 186 21.98 -11.79 18.20
C THR A 186 21.58 -11.87 19.67
N ALA A 187 22.12 -11.00 20.54
CA ALA A 187 21.73 -10.96 21.94
C ALA A 187 20.27 -10.56 22.17
N LEU A 188 19.70 -9.72 21.28
CA LEU A 188 18.31 -9.28 21.35
C LEU A 188 17.33 -10.34 20.84
N THR A 189 17.61 -10.93 19.67
CA THR A 189 16.67 -11.79 18.94
C THR A 189 16.91 -13.28 19.18
N ASN A 190 18.06 -13.64 19.77
CA ASN A 190 18.58 -15.00 19.86
C ASN A 190 18.78 -15.70 18.49
N ILE A 191 18.77 -14.92 17.39
CA ILE A 191 19.05 -15.45 16.06
C ILE A 191 20.56 -15.40 15.81
N THR A 192 21.16 -16.57 15.65
CA THR A 192 22.60 -16.72 15.39
C THR A 192 22.86 -16.90 13.90
N TRP A 193 24.10 -16.62 13.49
CA TRP A 193 24.53 -16.91 12.12
C TRP A 193 24.37 -18.39 11.74
N SER A 194 24.61 -19.31 12.68
CA SER A 194 24.45 -20.76 12.43
C SER A 194 23.01 -21.14 12.08
N MET A 195 22.02 -20.41 12.59
CA MET A 195 20.59 -20.64 12.29
C MET A 195 20.20 -20.16 10.89
N VAL A 196 20.78 -19.06 10.43
CA VAL A 196 20.35 -18.41 9.17
C VAL A 196 21.26 -18.70 7.97
N ARG A 197 22.48 -19.15 8.17
CA ARG A 197 23.44 -19.36 7.07
C ARG A 197 22.96 -20.33 5.99
N ASN A 198 22.16 -21.33 6.37
CA ASN A 198 21.59 -22.33 5.47
C ASN A 198 20.08 -22.11 5.23
N ALA A 199 19.49 -21.03 5.78
CA ALA A 199 18.12 -20.64 5.49
C ALA A 199 18.00 -20.08 4.06
N PRO A 200 16.81 -20.07 3.48
CA PRO A 200 16.60 -19.44 2.18
C PRO A 200 16.93 -17.94 2.23
N THR A 201 17.42 -17.38 1.14
CA THR A 201 17.56 -15.93 1.00
C THR A 201 16.18 -15.29 0.84
N PHE A 202 16.08 -13.98 1.05
CA PHE A 202 14.80 -13.31 0.82
C PHE A 202 14.32 -13.42 -0.63
N ARG A 203 15.25 -13.52 -1.58
CA ARG A 203 14.92 -13.76 -2.99
C ARG A 203 14.20 -15.09 -3.20
N ASP A 204 14.63 -16.14 -2.49
CA ASP A 204 14.06 -17.49 -2.63
C ASP A 204 12.63 -17.57 -2.09
N ILE A 205 12.28 -16.72 -1.12
CA ILE A 205 10.95 -16.67 -0.50
C ILE A 205 10.09 -15.49 -0.95
N ALA A 206 10.57 -14.66 -1.86
CA ALA A 206 9.89 -13.41 -2.24
C ALA A 206 8.46 -13.64 -2.76
N ASP A 207 8.25 -14.69 -3.53
CA ASP A 207 6.93 -15.05 -4.07
C ASP A 207 5.99 -15.54 -2.98
N ASP A 208 6.48 -16.34 -2.02
CA ASP A 208 5.70 -16.80 -0.87
C ASP A 208 5.27 -15.62 0.00
N VAL A 209 6.22 -14.72 0.31
CA VAL A 209 5.94 -13.49 1.06
C VAL A 209 4.93 -12.62 0.31
N ALA A 210 5.12 -12.39 -0.99
CA ALA A 210 4.18 -11.62 -1.80
C ALA A 210 2.79 -12.27 -1.85
N SER A 211 2.73 -13.61 -1.91
CA SER A 211 1.48 -14.38 -1.89
C SER A 211 0.72 -14.21 -0.58
N VAL A 212 1.40 -14.30 0.57
CA VAL A 212 0.72 -14.17 1.88
C VAL A 212 0.32 -12.71 2.17
N LEU A 213 0.99 -11.73 1.60
CA LEU A 213 0.65 -10.31 1.74
C LEU A 213 -0.51 -9.88 0.85
N ARG A 214 -0.70 -10.53 -0.29
CA ARG A 214 -1.60 -10.08 -1.35
C ARG A 214 -3.06 -10.05 -0.91
N GLY A 215 -3.72 -8.91 -1.16
CA GLY A 215 -5.15 -8.72 -0.90
C GLY A 215 -5.49 -8.34 0.54
N HIS A 216 -4.51 -8.28 1.45
CA HIS A 216 -4.72 -7.97 2.85
C HIS A 216 -4.29 -6.52 3.18
N VAL A 217 -4.83 -5.98 4.27
CA VAL A 217 -4.30 -4.76 4.89
C VAL A 217 -3.03 -5.14 5.67
N PHE A 218 -1.93 -4.48 5.40
CA PHE A 218 -0.68 -4.70 6.15
C PHE A 218 -0.79 -4.12 7.55
N VAL A 219 -0.50 -4.93 8.55
CA VAL A 219 -0.51 -4.51 9.96
C VAL A 219 0.81 -4.88 10.60
N ALA A 220 1.35 -4.00 11.46
CA ALA A 220 2.46 -4.35 12.33
C ALA A 220 2.46 -3.49 13.61
N HIS A 221 3.23 -3.92 14.61
CA HIS A 221 3.47 -3.15 15.81
C HIS A 221 4.65 -2.20 15.58
N ASN A 222 4.38 -0.94 15.20
CA ASN A 222 5.28 0.03 14.61
C ASN A 222 5.48 -0.17 13.08
N ALA A 223 4.38 -0.32 12.36
CA ALA A 223 4.29 -0.73 10.97
C ALA A 223 5.23 -0.01 9.97
N ALA A 224 5.74 1.18 10.31
CA ALA A 224 6.70 1.88 9.45
C ALA A 224 8.06 1.15 9.36
N PHE A 225 8.44 0.42 10.41
CA PHE A 225 9.67 -0.36 10.44
C PHE A 225 9.54 -1.59 9.53
N ASP A 226 8.56 -2.44 9.81
CA ASP A 226 8.34 -3.71 9.09
C ASP A 226 8.05 -3.47 7.61
N TRP A 227 7.17 -2.50 7.31
CA TRP A 227 6.88 -2.12 5.94
C TRP A 227 8.13 -1.73 5.15
N ARG A 228 9.02 -0.93 5.75
CA ARG A 228 10.26 -0.47 5.12
C ARG A 228 11.18 -1.62 4.77
N PHE A 229 11.35 -2.58 5.70
CA PHE A 229 12.19 -3.75 5.47
C PHE A 229 11.58 -4.67 4.40
N VAL A 230 10.32 -5.05 4.54
CA VAL A 230 9.65 -5.93 3.57
C VAL A 230 9.61 -5.29 2.18
N SER A 231 9.27 -3.99 2.08
CA SER A 231 9.29 -3.28 0.79
C SER A 231 10.69 -3.24 0.16
N SER A 232 11.73 -3.00 0.98
CA SER A 232 13.13 -2.97 0.50
C SER A 232 13.57 -4.33 -0.04
N GLU A 233 13.25 -5.41 0.69
CA GLU A 233 13.60 -6.78 0.29
C GLU A 233 12.83 -7.23 -0.96
N ILE A 234 11.53 -6.97 -1.04
CA ILE A 234 10.71 -7.26 -2.23
C ILE A 234 11.27 -6.51 -3.44
N THR A 235 11.57 -5.21 -3.29
CA THR A 235 12.14 -4.44 -4.41
C THR A 235 13.49 -5.00 -4.85
N ARG A 236 14.34 -5.39 -3.90
CA ARG A 236 15.65 -5.99 -4.20
C ARG A 236 15.53 -7.35 -4.87
N ALA A 237 14.57 -8.17 -4.46
CA ALA A 237 14.38 -9.52 -4.98
C ALA A 237 13.74 -9.55 -6.35
N THR A 238 12.73 -8.69 -6.59
CA THR A 238 11.83 -8.78 -7.74
C THR A 238 11.87 -7.55 -8.65
N GLY A 239 12.49 -6.44 -8.22
CA GLY A 239 12.38 -5.13 -8.87
C GLY A 239 10.98 -4.48 -8.72
N GLY A 240 10.01 -5.21 -8.15
CA GLY A 240 8.66 -4.74 -7.95
C GLY A 240 8.52 -3.82 -6.72
N ARG A 241 7.32 -3.27 -6.53
CA ARG A 241 7.00 -2.37 -5.42
C ARG A 241 5.75 -2.83 -4.69
N LEU A 242 5.82 -2.87 -3.36
CA LEU A 242 4.63 -3.10 -2.54
C LEU A 242 3.81 -1.82 -2.41
N GLU A 243 2.51 -1.94 -2.62
CA GLU A 243 1.54 -0.88 -2.43
C GLU A 243 0.31 -1.43 -1.69
N GLY A 244 -0.36 -0.58 -0.94
CA GLY A 244 -1.59 -0.98 -0.25
C GLY A 244 -1.79 -0.26 1.09
N ARG A 245 -2.90 -0.61 1.73
CA ARG A 245 -3.31 -0.07 3.02
C ARG A 245 -2.41 -0.60 4.15
N ARG A 246 -2.11 0.27 5.10
CA ARG A 246 -1.25 -0.04 6.25
C ARG A 246 -1.90 0.43 7.54
N LEU A 247 -1.87 -0.41 8.56
CA LEU A 247 -2.37 -0.11 9.89
C LEU A 247 -1.27 -0.35 10.94
N CYS A 248 -1.05 0.62 11.80
CA CYS A 248 -0.06 0.54 12.87
C CYS A 248 -0.78 0.39 14.22
N THR A 249 -0.60 -0.75 14.90
CA THR A 249 -1.25 -1.01 16.20
C THR A 249 -0.83 -0.02 17.29
N VAL A 250 0.41 0.51 17.23
CA VAL A 250 0.85 1.58 18.16
C VAL A 250 0.06 2.87 17.94
N LYS A 251 -0.16 3.27 16.67
CA LYS A 251 -0.95 4.46 16.36
C LYS A 251 -2.40 4.27 16.75
N LEU A 252 -2.97 3.11 16.45
CA LEU A 252 -4.34 2.77 16.80
C LEU A 252 -4.53 2.76 18.32
N ALA A 253 -3.66 2.06 19.07
CA ALA A 253 -3.70 2.04 20.54
C ALA A 253 -3.52 3.44 21.15
N ARG A 254 -2.74 4.34 20.53
CA ARG A 254 -2.61 5.72 21.00
C ARG A 254 -3.94 6.48 20.94
N ARG A 255 -4.79 6.12 19.99
CA ARG A 255 -6.11 6.72 19.83
C ARG A 255 -7.15 6.12 20.76
N LEU A 256 -7.15 4.81 20.86
CA LEU A 256 -8.16 4.08 21.59
C LEU A 256 -7.90 4.08 23.10
N LEU A 257 -6.63 4.08 23.51
CA LEU A 257 -6.18 3.89 24.89
C LEU A 257 -5.33 5.09 25.36
N PRO A 258 -5.90 6.30 25.43
CA PRO A 258 -5.15 7.50 25.84
C PRO A 258 -4.63 7.38 27.29
N GLN A 259 -5.29 6.57 28.14
CA GLN A 259 -4.92 6.31 29.53
C GLN A 259 -3.61 5.52 29.67
N LEU A 260 -3.21 4.74 28.66
CA LEU A 260 -1.96 4.00 28.73
C LEU A 260 -0.77 4.95 28.51
N SER A 261 0.20 4.92 29.42
CA SER A 261 1.44 5.70 29.30
C SER A 261 2.42 5.10 28.27
N ARG A 262 2.43 3.78 28.14
CA ARG A 262 3.27 3.02 27.23
C ARG A 262 2.43 2.13 26.31
N ARG A 263 2.88 1.97 25.08
CA ARG A 263 2.19 1.21 24.03
C ARG A 263 3.13 0.26 23.30
N SER A 264 4.12 -0.29 24.04
CA SER A 264 4.90 -1.43 23.55
C SER A 264 4.00 -2.66 23.46
N LEU A 265 4.39 -3.65 22.68
CA LEU A 265 3.63 -4.88 22.51
C LEU A 265 3.35 -5.55 23.88
N ASP A 266 4.34 -5.60 24.77
CA ASP A 266 4.18 -6.17 26.13
C ASP A 266 3.11 -5.44 26.95
N HIS A 267 3.04 -4.10 26.83
CA HIS A 267 2.03 -3.32 27.57
C HIS A 267 0.63 -3.53 27.02
N LEU A 268 0.49 -3.60 25.69
CA LEU A 268 -0.81 -3.88 25.06
C LEU A 268 -1.24 -5.33 25.28
N ALA A 269 -0.32 -6.27 25.19
CA ALA A 269 -0.59 -7.68 25.43
C ALA A 269 -1.09 -7.89 26.88
N ARG A 270 -0.40 -7.30 27.87
CA ARG A 270 -0.83 -7.35 29.28
C ARG A 270 -2.19 -6.70 29.49
N TYR A 271 -2.43 -5.54 28.86
CA TYR A 271 -3.70 -4.84 28.96
C TYR A 271 -4.88 -5.68 28.46
N TYR A 272 -4.67 -6.42 27.36
CA TYR A 272 -5.72 -7.26 26.75
C TYR A 272 -5.72 -8.73 27.21
N GLY A 273 -4.83 -9.11 28.12
CA GLY A 273 -4.68 -10.51 28.57
C GLY A 273 -4.18 -11.42 27.44
N VAL A 274 -3.32 -10.90 26.56
CA VAL A 274 -2.71 -11.67 25.47
C VAL A 274 -1.36 -12.19 25.93
N GLU A 275 -1.16 -13.49 25.82
CA GLU A 275 0.15 -14.10 26.05
C GLU A 275 1.07 -13.91 24.83
N ILE A 276 2.31 -13.53 25.08
CA ILE A 276 3.37 -13.48 24.08
C ILE A 276 4.21 -14.74 24.28
N GLY A 277 4.32 -15.55 23.25
CA GLY A 277 5.14 -16.76 23.27
C GLY A 277 6.65 -16.44 23.36
N GLN A 278 7.38 -16.70 22.29
CA GLN A 278 8.80 -16.34 22.20
C GLN A 278 8.93 -14.85 21.87
N ARG A 279 9.39 -14.07 22.84
CA ARG A 279 9.63 -12.63 22.66
C ARG A 279 10.89 -12.40 21.82
N HIS A 280 10.89 -11.38 20.96
CA HIS A 280 11.93 -11.09 19.98
C HIS A 280 12.20 -12.25 19.03
N ARG A 281 11.11 -12.95 18.66
CA ARG A 281 11.01 -13.86 17.54
C ARG A 281 9.79 -13.46 16.73
N ALA A 282 9.99 -13.33 15.43
CA ALA A 282 8.96 -12.76 14.54
C ALA A 282 7.61 -13.48 14.68
N GLY A 283 7.58 -14.81 14.76
CA GLY A 283 6.34 -15.57 14.91
C GLY A 283 5.61 -15.30 16.22
N GLY A 284 6.33 -15.23 17.34
CA GLY A 284 5.76 -14.94 18.66
C GLY A 284 5.15 -13.54 18.73
N ASP A 285 5.90 -12.55 18.26
CA ASP A 285 5.48 -11.14 18.29
C ASP A 285 4.36 -10.85 17.27
N ALA A 286 4.40 -11.46 16.07
CA ALA A 286 3.33 -11.35 15.09
C ALA A 286 1.99 -11.96 15.59
N ARG A 287 2.02 -13.15 16.23
CA ARG A 287 0.81 -13.78 16.82
C ARG A 287 0.22 -12.93 17.94
N ALA A 288 1.07 -12.41 18.82
CA ALA A 288 0.62 -11.52 19.88
C ALA A 288 0.03 -10.23 19.31
N THR A 289 0.68 -9.64 18.30
CA THR A 289 0.20 -8.45 17.60
C THR A 289 -1.14 -8.72 16.88
N ALA A 290 -1.34 -9.90 16.29
CA ALA A 290 -2.60 -10.30 15.68
C ALA A 290 -3.74 -10.37 16.69
N ARG A 291 -3.51 -10.97 17.87
CA ARG A 291 -4.51 -11.02 18.95
C ARG A 291 -4.82 -9.62 19.50
N VAL A 292 -3.81 -8.77 19.68
CA VAL A 292 -3.97 -7.36 20.07
C VAL A 292 -4.76 -6.60 19.00
N LEU A 293 -4.49 -6.80 17.72
CA LEU A 293 -5.23 -6.19 16.61
C LEU A 293 -6.73 -6.50 16.70
N VAL A 294 -7.09 -7.76 16.92
CA VAL A 294 -8.50 -8.19 17.05
C VAL A 294 -9.20 -7.43 18.18
N ARG A 295 -8.53 -7.22 19.32
CA ARG A 295 -9.08 -6.44 20.45
C ARG A 295 -9.25 -4.97 20.09
N LEU A 296 -8.23 -4.38 19.43
CA LEU A 296 -8.27 -2.99 19.00
C LEU A 296 -9.37 -2.75 17.95
N LEU A 297 -9.57 -3.66 17.00
CA LEU A 297 -10.63 -3.54 15.99
C LEU A 297 -12.03 -3.65 16.62
N ARG A 298 -12.22 -4.46 17.65
CA ARG A 298 -13.49 -4.48 18.42
C ARG A 298 -13.75 -3.14 19.07
N GLU A 299 -12.76 -2.54 19.74
CA GLU A 299 -12.91 -1.20 20.33
C GLU A 299 -13.16 -0.10 19.29
N VAL A 300 -12.66 -0.25 18.06
CA VAL A 300 -12.98 0.63 16.92
C VAL A 300 -14.47 0.53 16.60
N GLY A 301 -14.98 -0.70 16.44
CA GLY A 301 -16.41 -0.96 16.20
C GLY A 301 -17.32 -0.47 17.33
N ASP A 302 -16.94 -0.69 18.61
CA ASP A 302 -17.67 -0.21 19.79
C ASP A 302 -17.81 1.33 19.82
N ARG A 303 -16.95 2.05 19.09
CA ARG A 303 -17.02 3.52 18.90
C ARG A 303 -17.79 3.93 17.66
N GLY A 304 -18.45 3.00 16.97
CA GLY A 304 -19.23 3.25 15.77
C GLY A 304 -18.39 3.55 14.54
N CYS A 305 -17.13 3.09 14.51
CA CYS A 305 -16.24 3.23 13.35
C CYS A 305 -16.23 1.90 12.60
N ASP A 306 -17.01 1.81 11.51
CA ASP A 306 -17.26 0.57 10.79
C ASP A 306 -16.50 0.48 9.46
N THR A 307 -16.01 1.60 8.93
CA THR A 307 -15.38 1.68 7.62
C THR A 307 -13.90 2.07 7.70
N TRP A 308 -13.15 1.72 6.66
CA TRP A 308 -11.74 2.12 6.55
C TRP A 308 -11.56 3.65 6.56
N GLN A 309 -12.44 4.38 5.91
CA GLN A 309 -12.38 5.84 5.85
C GLN A 309 -12.59 6.49 7.23
N GLU A 310 -13.53 5.97 8.02
CA GLU A 310 -13.73 6.40 9.41
C GLU A 310 -12.51 6.10 10.27
N LEU A 311 -11.89 4.92 10.07
CA LEU A 311 -10.66 4.55 10.76
C LEU A 311 -9.49 5.49 10.40
N GLU A 312 -9.32 5.85 9.12
CA GLU A 312 -8.32 6.84 8.70
C GLU A 312 -8.58 8.19 9.37
N THR A 313 -9.82 8.65 9.35
CA THR A 313 -10.24 9.87 10.04
C THR A 313 -9.94 9.81 11.55
N LEU A 314 -10.26 8.69 12.21
CA LEU A 314 -9.93 8.45 13.60
C LEU A 314 -8.42 8.56 13.85
N LEU A 315 -7.60 8.06 12.96
CA LEU A 315 -6.13 8.08 13.09
C LEU A 315 -5.52 9.46 12.80
N GLU A 316 -6.12 10.27 11.93
CA GLU A 316 -5.64 11.60 11.57
C GLU A 316 -5.95 12.66 12.62
N PHE A 317 -7.11 12.60 13.26
CA PHE A 317 -7.49 13.54 14.31
C PHE A 317 -6.57 13.39 15.53
N ALA A 318 -5.43 14.10 15.53
CA ALA A 318 -4.67 14.29 16.75
C ALA A 318 -5.51 15.13 17.74
N PRO A 319 -5.81 14.69 18.97
CA PRO A 319 -6.19 15.63 19.98
C PRO A 319 -5.05 16.64 20.07
N ARG A 320 -5.33 17.90 19.78
CA ARG A 320 -4.37 18.99 19.99
C ARG A 320 -3.92 18.86 21.44
N GLY A 321 -2.73 18.27 21.63
CA GLY A 321 -2.16 18.09 22.94
C GLY A 321 -2.23 19.42 23.66
N ARG A 322 -2.76 19.43 24.88
CA ARG A 322 -2.61 20.55 25.80
C ARG A 322 -1.14 20.98 25.70
N ARG A 323 -0.87 22.13 25.05
CA ARG A 323 0.44 22.80 25.11
C ARG A 323 0.81 22.79 26.59
N ARG A 324 1.81 22.02 26.97
CA ARG A 324 2.40 22.13 28.31
C ARG A 324 2.69 23.61 28.46
N ARG A 325 1.90 24.31 29.27
CA ARG A 325 2.26 25.66 29.72
C ARG A 325 3.66 25.50 30.30
N ARG A 326 4.65 26.11 29.65
CA ARG A 326 5.97 26.27 30.26
C ARG A 326 5.70 26.90 31.63
N ARG A 327 6.05 26.18 32.68
CA ARG A 327 6.12 26.80 34.02
C ARG A 327 7.01 28.02 33.85
N PRO A 328 6.60 29.20 34.34
CA PRO A 328 7.50 30.34 34.42
C PRO A 328 8.76 29.90 35.17
N ALA A 329 9.92 30.26 34.65
CA ALA A 329 11.17 30.05 35.34
C ALA A 329 11.09 30.77 36.68
N LEU A 330 11.35 30.06 37.76
CA LEU A 330 11.53 30.68 39.07
C LEU A 330 12.65 31.70 38.98
N PRO A 331 12.48 32.94 39.55
CA PRO A 331 13.56 33.93 39.58
C PRO A 331 14.75 33.31 40.31
N ARG A 332 15.96 33.52 39.80
CA ARG A 332 17.21 33.14 40.47
C ARG A 332 17.28 33.87 41.81
N PRO A 333 17.80 33.25 42.87
CA PRO A 333 18.11 33.95 44.12
C PRO A 333 19.11 35.05 43.79
N VAL A 334 18.83 36.25 44.30
CA VAL A 334 19.76 37.35 44.26
C VAL A 334 20.79 37.07 45.37
N ASP A 335 22.05 36.81 44.95
CA ASP A 335 23.15 36.75 45.89
C ASP A 335 23.27 38.11 46.56
N ARG A 336 22.96 38.15 47.84
CA ARG A 336 23.35 39.24 48.73
C ARG A 336 24.74 38.88 49.23
N ASP A 337 25.75 39.36 48.54
CA ASP A 337 27.08 39.45 49.10
C ASP A 337 27.46 40.91 49.19
N THR A 338 27.72 41.26 50.38
CA THR A 338 28.90 41.78 51.06
C THR A 338 29.05 43.28 51.02
N THR A 339 28.78 43.83 52.20
CA THR A 339 29.54 44.95 52.69
C THR A 339 29.78 44.83 54.20
N ALA A 340 30.98 44.54 54.58
CA ALA A 340 31.79 45.15 55.65
C ALA A 340 33.05 44.31 55.87
#